data_f991060e58b824bdd4bd667e6f07c857
#
_entry.id   f991060e58b824bdd4bd667e6f07c857
#
_cell.length_a   1.000
_cell.length_b   1.000
_cell.length_c   1.000
_cell.angle_alpha   90.00
_cell.angle_beta   90.00
_cell.angle_gamma   90.00
#
_symmetry.space_group_name_H-M   'P 1'
#
loop_
_entity.id
_entity.type
_entity.pdbx_description
1 polymer ?
#
loop_
_entity_poly.entity_id
_entity_poly.type
_entity_poly.pdbx_seq_one_letter_code
_entity_poly.pdbx_strand_id
1 'polypeptide(L)' 'LTNHIYWKGESLFLLDQRELPFKKVYVQCNTLKDVRDAIKSMVIRGAPLIGIVAAYGFVLGIKEILKTKGF' A
#
# COMPACT_ATOMS: atom_id res chain seq x y z
N LEU A 1 0.46 -11.45 -8.77
CA LEU A 1 0.68 -10.05 -8.35
C LEU A 1 -0.62 -9.32 -8.08
N THR A 2 -1.61 -9.54 -8.95
CA THR A 2 -2.89 -8.83 -8.82
C THR A 2 -3.63 -9.17 -7.54
N ASN A 3 -3.34 -10.31 -6.94
CA ASN A 3 -3.96 -10.71 -5.69
C ASN A 3 -3.28 -10.10 -4.46
N HIS A 4 -2.12 -9.46 -4.65
CA HIS A 4 -1.35 -8.91 -3.55
C HIS A 4 -1.63 -7.43 -3.32
N ILE A 5 -2.07 -6.73 -4.35
CA ILE A 5 -2.28 -5.28 -4.31
C ILE A 5 -3.55 -4.96 -5.08
N TYR A 6 -4.42 -4.14 -4.50
CA TYR A 6 -5.55 -3.61 -5.28
C TYR A 6 -6.02 -2.27 -4.73
N TRP A 7 -6.63 -1.48 -5.60
CA TRP A 7 -7.28 -0.23 -5.24
C TRP A 7 -8.75 -0.49 -4.99
N LYS A 8 -9.30 0.16 -3.98
CA LYS A 8 -10.74 0.19 -3.78
C LYS A 8 -11.11 1.59 -3.27
N GLY A 9 -11.88 2.31 -4.07
CA GLY A 9 -12.13 3.71 -3.78
C GLY A 9 -10.84 4.50 -3.84
N GLU A 10 -10.47 5.15 -2.75
CA GLU A 10 -9.23 5.92 -2.67
C GLU A 10 -8.18 5.24 -1.80
N SER A 11 -8.40 3.98 -1.47
CA SER A 11 -7.49 3.23 -0.60
C SER A 11 -6.75 2.15 -1.35
N LEU A 12 -5.50 1.92 -0.95
CA LEU A 12 -4.68 0.84 -1.45
C LEU A 12 -4.72 -0.30 -0.44
N PHE A 13 -4.97 -1.52 -0.91
CA PHE A 13 -5.00 -2.69 -0.07
C PHE A 13 -3.84 -3.60 -0.42
N LEU A 14 -3.08 -3.99 0.61
CA LEU A 14 -1.90 -4.84 0.47
C LEU A 14 -2.13 -6.15 1.20
N LEU A 15 -1.93 -7.27 0.51
CA LEU A 15 -1.99 -8.58 1.15
C LEU A 15 -0.81 -8.72 2.11
N ASP A 16 -1.10 -8.95 3.38
CA ASP A 16 -0.08 -9.04 4.41
C ASP A 16 0.67 -10.37 4.30
N GLN A 17 1.90 -10.30 3.82
CA GLN A 17 2.75 -11.48 3.63
C GLN A 17 3.11 -12.16 4.95
N ARG A 18 3.05 -11.44 6.05
CA ARG A 18 3.39 -11.99 7.37
C ARG A 18 2.38 -13.02 7.85
N GLU A 19 1.14 -12.92 7.36
CA GLU A 19 0.06 -13.81 7.78
C GLU A 19 -0.06 -15.07 6.92
N LEU A 20 0.60 -15.10 5.79
CA LEU A 20 0.57 -16.24 4.89
C LEU A 20 1.42 -17.39 5.44
N PRO A 21 1.04 -18.63 5.19
CA PRO A 21 -0.13 -19.08 4.42
C PRO A 21 -1.41 -19.28 5.24
N PHE A 22 -1.39 -18.92 6.51
CA PHE A 22 -2.45 -19.27 7.44
C PHE A 22 -3.75 -18.49 7.21
N LYS A 23 -3.65 -17.25 6.81
CA LYS A 23 -4.83 -16.46 6.48
C LYS A 23 -4.48 -15.34 5.51
N LYS A 24 -5.52 -14.86 4.82
CA LYS A 24 -5.37 -13.73 3.91
C LYS A 24 -5.88 -12.49 4.62
N VAL A 25 -4.97 -11.62 5.00
CA VAL A 25 -5.28 -10.36 5.67
C VAL A 25 -4.77 -9.24 4.78
N TYR A 26 -5.63 -8.25 4.54
CA TYR A 26 -5.26 -7.07 3.75
C TYR A 26 -5.07 -5.88 4.66
N VAL A 27 -3.98 -5.16 4.43
CA VAL A 27 -3.69 -3.91 5.13
C VAL A 27 -4.18 -2.76 4.27
N GLN A 28 -5.03 -1.93 4.83
CA GLN A 28 -5.55 -0.76 4.13
C GLN A 28 -4.59 0.41 4.28
N CYS A 29 -4.18 0.99 3.16
CA CYS A 29 -3.29 2.14 3.15
C CYS A 29 -4.02 3.32 2.52
N ASN A 30 -4.16 4.39 3.26
CA ASN A 30 -4.82 5.62 2.81
C ASN A 30 -3.84 6.76 2.58
N THR A 31 -2.64 6.66 3.14
CA THR A 31 -1.63 7.71 3.08
C THR A 31 -0.28 7.14 2.71
N LEU A 32 0.63 8.03 2.31
CA LEU A 32 2.01 7.65 2.03
C LEU A 32 2.67 7.04 3.29
N LYS A 33 2.35 7.58 4.46
CA LYS A 33 2.87 7.05 5.70
C LYS A 33 2.44 5.59 5.92
N ASP A 34 1.18 5.28 5.61
CA ASP A 34 0.66 3.92 5.73
C ASP A 34 1.45 2.95 4.85
N VAL A 35 1.73 3.36 3.62
CA VAL A 35 2.50 2.55 2.67
C VAL A 35 3.92 2.36 3.17
N ARG A 36 4.54 3.42 3.66
CA ARG A 36 5.91 3.35 4.20
C ARG A 36 5.97 2.38 5.38
N ASP A 37 5.01 2.48 6.29
CA ASP A 37 4.97 1.60 7.45
C ASP A 37 4.74 0.15 7.05
N ALA A 38 3.91 -0.09 6.03
CA ALA A 38 3.68 -1.44 5.52
C ALA A 38 4.96 -2.04 4.96
N ILE A 39 5.73 -1.27 4.20
CA ILE A 39 7.00 -1.73 3.65
C ILE A 39 7.98 -2.05 4.77
N LYS A 40 8.09 -1.16 5.74
CA LYS A 40 9.03 -1.33 6.87
C LYS A 40 8.66 -2.54 7.71
N SER A 41 7.38 -2.83 7.86
CA SER A 41 6.89 -3.96 8.66
C SER A 41 6.91 -5.28 7.90
N MET A 42 7.38 -5.27 6.65
CA MET A 42 7.45 -6.45 5.79
C MET A 42 6.08 -7.06 5.47
N VAL A 43 5.05 -6.22 5.45
CA VAL A 43 3.72 -6.62 4.98
C VAL A 43 3.84 -7.17 3.56
N ILE A 44 4.72 -6.57 2.78
CA ILE A 44 5.06 -7.05 1.44
C ILE A 44 6.55 -7.36 1.39
N ARG A 45 6.92 -8.28 0.51
CA ARG A 45 8.31 -8.67 0.31
C ARG A 45 8.60 -8.85 -1.18
N GLY A 46 9.89 -8.79 -1.52
CA GLY A 46 10.32 -8.93 -2.91
C GLY A 46 10.48 -7.58 -3.57
N ALA A 47 11.66 -7.33 -4.15
CA ALA A 47 11.99 -6.03 -4.73
C ALA A 47 11.00 -5.54 -5.79
N PRO A 48 10.53 -6.39 -6.73
CA PRO A 48 9.56 -5.91 -7.71
C PRO A 48 8.26 -5.43 -7.09
N LEU A 49 7.76 -6.14 -6.08
CA LEU A 49 6.51 -5.77 -5.42
C LEU A 49 6.69 -4.49 -4.61
N ILE A 50 7.82 -4.35 -3.94
CA ILE A 50 8.13 -3.15 -3.17
C ILE A 50 8.15 -1.93 -4.10
N GLY A 51 8.75 -2.06 -5.29
CA GLY A 51 8.77 -0.98 -6.26
C GLY A 51 7.39 -0.54 -6.71
N ILE A 52 6.52 -1.51 -6.97
CA ILE A 52 5.14 -1.23 -7.38
C ILE A 52 4.38 -0.52 -6.26
N VAL A 53 4.51 -1.03 -5.04
CA VAL A 53 3.83 -0.45 -3.87
C VAL A 53 4.34 0.96 -3.58
N ALA A 54 5.64 1.18 -3.73
CA ALA A 54 6.21 2.52 -3.53
C ALA A 54 5.64 3.50 -4.54
N ALA A 55 5.44 3.09 -5.79
CA ALA A 55 4.83 3.94 -6.81
C ALA A 55 3.40 4.31 -6.44
N TYR A 56 2.62 3.35 -5.94
CA TYR A 56 1.26 3.65 -5.47
C TYR A 56 1.28 4.56 -4.25
N GLY A 57 2.27 4.37 -3.37
CA GLY A 57 2.43 5.24 -2.21
C GLY A 57 2.68 6.68 -2.63
N PHE A 58 3.44 6.88 -3.70
CA PHE A 58 3.70 8.19 -4.26
C PHE A 58 2.38 8.84 -4.73
N VAL A 59 1.52 8.07 -5.38
CA VAL A 59 0.20 8.54 -5.80
C VAL A 59 -0.64 8.98 -4.60
N LEU A 60 -0.63 8.19 -3.53
CA LEU A 60 -1.33 8.57 -2.30
C LEU A 60 -0.78 9.85 -1.71
N GLY A 61 0.55 10.02 -1.74
CA GLY A 61 1.18 11.23 -1.26
C GLY A 61 0.74 12.47 -2.04
N ILE A 62 0.66 12.34 -3.36
CA ILE A 62 0.18 13.43 -4.21
C ILE A 62 -1.27 13.78 -3.87
N LYS A 63 -2.11 12.76 -3.70
CA LYS A 63 -3.51 12.97 -3.33
C LYS A 63 -3.64 13.72 -2.00
N GLU A 64 -2.80 13.39 -1.04
CA GLU A 64 -2.78 14.08 0.24
C GLU A 64 -2.45 15.56 0.08
N ILE A 65 -1.44 15.87 -0.73
CA ILE A 65 -1.02 17.25 -0.99
C ILE A 65 -2.14 18.03 -1.65
N LEU A 66 -2.76 17.45 -2.68
CA LEU A 66 -3.85 18.11 -3.39
C LEU A 66 -5.03 18.39 -2.46
N LYS A 67 -5.36 17.42 -1.61
CA LYS A 67 -6.44 17.57 -0.65
C LYS A 67 -6.16 18.69 0.35
N THR A 68 -4.93 18.72 0.86
CA THR A 68 -4.50 19.74 1.83
C THR A 68 -4.52 21.13 1.23
N LYS A 69 -4.18 21.24 -0.07
CA LYS A 69 -4.15 22.53 -0.76
C LYS A 69 -5.49 22.96 -1.30
N GLY A 70 -6.52 22.15 -1.14
CA GLY A 70 -7.86 22.49 -1.60
C GLY A 70 -8.10 22.29 -3.08
N PHE A 71 -7.31 21.46 -3.71
CA PHE A 71 -7.45 21.15 -5.14
C PHE A 71 -8.48 20.04 -5.38
#